data_37aa4198ec7abf5f968084cf487c6af2
#
_entry.id   37aa4198ec7abf5f968084cf487c6af2
#
_cell.length_a   1.000
_cell.length_b   1.000
_cell.length_c   1.000
_cell.angle_alpha   90.00
_cell.angle_beta   90.00
_cell.angle_gamma   90.00
#
_symmetry.space_group_name_H-M   'P 1'
#
loop_
_entity.id
_entity.type
_entity.pdbx_description
1 polymer ?
#
loop_
_entity_poly.entity_id
_entity_poly.type
_entity_poly.pdbx_seq_one_letter_code
_entity_poly.pdbx_strand_id
1 'polypeptide(L)'
;MLVGIMSDTHDHLPLIDKAVKKLIDAKVELVLHAGDYVSPFVIPHFKPFKGKFIGVFGNNDGDHEFLKRRFEEFGLEIRGVFAEVKIDGLRIALLHGGEPGGPPGPSELLESLISTECYDVVIYGHVHEAKAYRQGRTLIINPGEVCGYLTEKPSIAVLNTKTMDVKIVPLE
;
A
#
# COMPACT_ATOMS: atom_id res chain seq x y z
N MET A 1 12.15 -5.52 -10.91
CA MET A 1 10.74 -5.99 -11.03
C MET A 1 9.75 -4.83 -11.09
N LEU A 2 8.49 -5.11 -11.48
CA LEU A 2 7.39 -4.14 -11.35
C LEU A 2 6.60 -4.45 -10.08
N VAL A 3 6.45 -3.47 -9.21
CA VAL A 3 5.74 -3.58 -7.94
C VAL A 3 4.49 -2.70 -8.00
N GLY A 4 3.32 -3.31 -7.82
CA GLY A 4 2.07 -2.59 -7.63
C GLY A 4 1.94 -2.10 -6.20
N ILE A 5 1.45 -0.90 -6.02
CA ILE A 5 1.27 -0.27 -4.71
C ILE A 5 -0.16 0.26 -4.63
N MET A 6 -0.86 -0.08 -3.56
CA MET A 6 -2.22 0.39 -3.29
C MET A 6 -2.42 0.64 -1.80
N SER A 7 -3.43 1.43 -1.44
CA SER A 7 -3.79 1.76 -0.07
C SER A 7 -5.25 2.22 0.01
N ASP A 8 -5.78 2.30 1.23
CA ASP A 8 -7.05 2.99 1.50
C ASP A 8 -8.19 2.47 0.62
N THR A 9 -8.41 1.15 0.67
CA THR A 9 -9.44 0.46 -0.11
C THR A 9 -10.84 0.58 0.47
N HIS A 10 -10.96 0.74 1.80
CA HIS A 10 -12.19 1.05 2.54
C HIS A 10 -13.45 0.35 2.02
N ASP A 11 -13.38 -0.97 1.82
CA ASP A 11 -14.49 -1.79 1.34
C ASP A 11 -15.12 -1.34 0.01
N HIS A 12 -14.45 -0.51 -0.78
CA HIS A 12 -14.97 -0.06 -2.06
C HIS A 12 -14.73 -1.11 -3.16
N LEU A 13 -15.46 -2.23 -3.11
CA LEU A 13 -15.24 -3.41 -3.96
C LEU A 13 -15.13 -3.09 -5.46
N PRO A 14 -15.99 -2.24 -6.06
CA PRO A 14 -15.87 -1.91 -7.48
C PRO A 14 -14.54 -1.25 -7.88
N LEU A 15 -13.99 -0.38 -7.04
CA LEU A 15 -12.70 0.25 -7.31
C LEU A 15 -11.53 -0.67 -6.97
N ILE A 16 -11.68 -1.56 -5.99
CA ILE A 16 -10.72 -2.64 -5.75
C ILE A 16 -10.58 -3.52 -7.00
N ASP A 17 -11.68 -3.95 -7.62
CA ASP A 17 -11.65 -4.74 -8.84
C ASP A 17 -10.96 -4.01 -10.01
N LYS A 18 -11.22 -2.71 -10.16
CA LYS A 18 -10.51 -1.88 -11.15
C LYS A 18 -9.00 -1.80 -10.86
N ALA A 19 -8.62 -1.60 -9.58
CA ALA A 19 -7.21 -1.56 -9.16
C ALA A 19 -6.51 -2.88 -9.46
N VAL A 20 -7.12 -4.00 -9.04
CA VAL A 20 -6.61 -5.36 -9.30
C VAL A 20 -6.42 -5.59 -10.79
N LYS A 21 -7.43 -5.25 -11.62
CA LYS A 21 -7.34 -5.38 -13.08
C LYS A 21 -6.18 -4.57 -13.65
N LYS A 22 -6.03 -3.30 -13.27
CA LYS A 22 -4.93 -2.44 -13.75
C LYS A 22 -3.56 -2.96 -13.35
N LEU A 23 -3.40 -3.52 -12.15
CA LEU A 23 -2.15 -4.15 -11.71
C LEU A 23 -1.84 -5.42 -12.50
N ILE A 24 -2.84 -6.24 -12.80
CA ILE A 24 -2.68 -7.43 -13.67
C ILE A 24 -2.27 -7.00 -15.09
N ASP A 25 -2.95 -6.02 -15.66
CA ASP A 25 -2.65 -5.50 -17.01
C ASP A 25 -1.22 -4.90 -17.07
N ALA A 26 -0.76 -4.28 -15.99
CA ALA A 26 0.60 -3.77 -15.83
C ALA A 26 1.64 -4.88 -15.59
N LYS A 27 1.21 -6.14 -15.42
CA LYS A 27 2.08 -7.32 -15.17
C LYS A 27 2.98 -7.15 -13.95
N VAL A 28 2.45 -6.58 -12.86
CA VAL A 28 3.20 -6.47 -11.62
C VAL A 28 3.55 -7.85 -11.05
N GLU A 29 4.73 -7.95 -10.48
CA GLU A 29 5.28 -9.20 -9.96
C GLU A 29 5.06 -9.32 -8.44
N LEU A 30 4.79 -8.21 -7.77
CA LEU A 30 4.47 -8.12 -6.35
C LEU A 30 3.47 -6.99 -6.14
N VAL A 31 2.56 -7.13 -5.18
CA VAL A 31 1.67 -6.06 -4.71
C VAL A 31 2.00 -5.73 -3.27
N LEU A 32 2.17 -4.44 -2.98
CA LEU A 32 2.31 -3.89 -1.63
C LEU A 32 1.04 -3.08 -1.30
N HIS A 33 0.42 -3.38 -0.16
CA HIS A 33 -0.78 -2.68 0.29
C HIS A 33 -0.52 -1.98 1.63
N ALA A 34 -0.66 -0.67 1.64
CA ALA A 34 -0.31 0.17 2.79
C ALA A 34 -1.45 0.35 3.82
N GLY A 35 -2.42 -0.58 3.87
CA GLY A 35 -3.43 -0.62 4.94
C GLY A 35 -4.77 0.00 4.60
N ASP A 36 -5.65 0.02 5.60
CA ASP A 36 -7.06 0.45 5.51
C ASP A 36 -7.89 -0.38 4.53
N TYR A 37 -7.98 -1.68 4.84
CA TYR A 37 -8.90 -2.62 4.19
C TYR A 37 -10.33 -2.45 4.70
N VAL A 38 -10.47 -2.29 6.02
CA VAL A 38 -11.63 -2.19 6.90
C VAL A 38 -12.21 -3.57 7.25
N SER A 39 -12.67 -4.36 6.26
CA SER A 39 -13.34 -5.62 6.54
C SER A 39 -12.80 -6.80 5.71
N PRO A 40 -13.14 -8.04 6.08
CA PRO A 40 -12.68 -9.23 5.35
C PRO A 40 -13.31 -9.38 3.95
N PHE A 41 -14.32 -8.59 3.60
CA PHE A 41 -14.99 -8.70 2.29
C PHE A 41 -14.10 -8.29 1.12
N VAL A 42 -13.05 -7.51 1.35
CA VAL A 42 -12.08 -7.12 0.31
C VAL A 42 -11.15 -8.28 -0.10
N ILE A 43 -10.91 -9.24 0.81
CA ILE A 43 -9.85 -10.25 0.68
C ILE A 43 -9.99 -11.12 -0.58
N PRO A 44 -11.20 -11.63 -0.94
CA PRO A 44 -11.38 -12.43 -2.14
C PRO A 44 -10.96 -11.72 -3.43
N HIS A 45 -11.05 -10.40 -3.48
CA HIS A 45 -10.70 -9.59 -4.65
C HIS A 45 -9.18 -9.57 -4.92
N PHE A 46 -8.36 -9.77 -3.89
CA PHE A 46 -6.90 -9.86 -4.03
C PHE A 46 -6.39 -11.26 -4.40
N LYS A 47 -7.26 -12.25 -4.55
CA LYS A 47 -6.90 -13.63 -4.90
C LYS A 47 -5.95 -13.76 -6.12
N PRO A 48 -6.04 -12.92 -7.18
CA PRO A 48 -5.08 -12.98 -8.29
C PRO A 48 -3.63 -12.79 -7.87
N PHE A 49 -3.38 -12.19 -6.70
CA PHE A 49 -2.03 -11.93 -6.18
C PHE A 49 -1.57 -12.95 -5.12
N LYS A 50 -2.20 -14.14 -5.06
CA LYS A 50 -1.77 -15.22 -4.17
C LYS A 50 -0.26 -15.47 -4.27
N GLY A 51 0.45 -15.41 -3.13
CA GLY A 51 1.92 -15.56 -3.05
C GLY A 51 2.72 -14.36 -3.59
N LYS A 52 2.03 -13.27 -3.97
CA LYS A 52 2.62 -12.03 -4.53
C LYS A 52 1.99 -10.79 -3.92
N PHE A 53 1.60 -10.86 -2.66
CA PHE A 53 0.95 -9.78 -1.93
C PHE A 53 1.54 -9.67 -0.53
N ILE A 54 1.94 -8.47 -0.16
CA ILE A 54 2.37 -8.13 1.20
C ILE A 54 1.63 -6.87 1.60
N GLY A 55 0.94 -6.93 2.73
CA GLY A 55 0.24 -5.78 3.26
C GLY A 55 0.57 -5.49 4.71
N VAL A 56 0.16 -4.32 5.15
CA VAL A 56 0.16 -3.90 6.55
C VAL A 56 -1.22 -3.45 6.97
N PHE A 57 -1.49 -3.36 8.26
CA PHE A 57 -2.72 -2.79 8.78
C PHE A 57 -2.67 -1.27 8.83
N GLY A 58 -3.82 -0.63 8.60
CA GLY A 58 -4.05 0.77 8.82
C GLY A 58 -4.88 1.04 10.10
N ASN A 59 -5.23 2.30 10.31
CA ASN A 59 -5.95 2.72 11.52
C ASN A 59 -7.45 2.39 11.49
N ASN A 60 -8.02 2.10 10.32
CA ASN A 60 -9.42 1.68 10.17
C ASN A 60 -9.59 0.17 10.06
N ASP A 61 -8.51 -0.61 10.10
CA ASP A 61 -8.59 -2.06 10.10
C ASP A 61 -9.00 -2.57 11.48
N GLY A 62 -10.06 -3.38 11.51
CA GLY A 62 -10.69 -3.83 12.76
C GLY A 62 -9.92 -4.93 13.47
N ASP A 63 -10.51 -6.12 13.62
CA ASP A 63 -9.89 -7.28 14.26
C ASP A 63 -8.68 -7.77 13.45
N HIS A 64 -7.48 -7.29 13.81
CA HIS A 64 -6.23 -7.61 13.12
C HIS A 64 -5.94 -9.11 13.09
N GLU A 65 -6.23 -9.82 14.18
CA GLU A 65 -5.96 -11.26 14.25
C GLU A 65 -6.88 -12.04 13.32
N PHE A 66 -8.15 -11.70 13.31
CA PHE A 66 -9.13 -12.31 12.40
C PHE A 66 -8.80 -12.00 10.94
N LEU A 67 -8.54 -10.72 10.61
CA LEU A 67 -8.18 -10.30 9.25
C LEU A 67 -6.91 -11.01 8.78
N LYS A 68 -5.85 -11.05 9.59
CA LYS A 68 -4.59 -11.71 9.24
C LYS A 68 -4.82 -13.17 8.87
N ARG A 69 -5.55 -13.92 9.71
CA ARG A 69 -5.89 -15.31 9.43
C ARG A 69 -6.66 -15.48 8.12
N ARG A 70 -7.62 -14.57 7.85
CA ARG A 70 -8.38 -14.59 6.60
C ARG A 70 -7.50 -14.31 5.37
N PHE A 71 -6.57 -13.36 5.45
CA PHE A 71 -5.60 -13.12 4.37
C PHE A 71 -4.73 -14.36 4.12
N GLU A 72 -4.22 -15.00 5.17
CA GLU A 72 -3.41 -16.23 5.09
C GLU A 72 -4.16 -17.38 4.40
N GLU A 73 -5.47 -17.56 4.67
CA GLU A 73 -6.32 -18.57 4.01
C GLU A 73 -6.38 -18.37 2.49
N PHE A 74 -6.26 -17.13 2.01
CA PHE A 74 -6.20 -16.79 0.58
C PHE A 74 -4.78 -16.82 0.01
N GLY A 75 -3.77 -17.10 0.85
CA GLY A 75 -2.35 -17.08 0.47
C GLY A 75 -1.81 -15.67 0.23
N LEU A 76 -2.36 -14.70 0.96
CA LEU A 76 -1.95 -13.30 0.99
C LEU A 76 -1.27 -13.02 2.33
N GLU A 77 -0.21 -12.22 2.36
CA GLU A 77 0.59 -12.00 3.56
C GLU A 77 0.31 -10.62 4.17
N ILE A 78 0.01 -10.58 5.49
CA ILE A 78 -0.07 -9.36 6.28
C ILE A 78 1.01 -9.38 7.35
N ARG A 79 1.85 -8.35 7.39
CA ARG A 79 3.02 -8.23 8.28
C ARG A 79 2.81 -7.28 9.47
N GLY A 80 1.59 -7.16 9.99
CA GLY A 80 1.27 -6.24 11.08
C GLY A 80 1.12 -4.80 10.61
N VAL A 81 1.55 -3.82 11.40
CA VAL A 81 1.39 -2.38 11.11
C VAL A 81 2.60 -1.77 10.37
N PHE A 82 3.70 -2.49 10.33
CA PHE A 82 4.94 -2.11 9.66
C PHE A 82 5.60 -3.34 9.04
N ALA A 83 6.13 -3.19 7.83
CA ALA A 83 6.92 -4.23 7.19
C ALA A 83 8.19 -3.67 6.54
N GLU A 84 9.32 -4.32 6.79
CA GLU A 84 10.49 -4.19 5.94
C GLU A 84 10.40 -5.22 4.81
N VAL A 85 10.42 -4.76 3.57
CA VAL A 85 10.40 -5.60 2.36
C VAL A 85 11.74 -5.44 1.63
N LYS A 86 12.42 -6.56 1.36
CA LYS A 86 13.69 -6.57 0.61
C LYS A 86 13.49 -7.18 -0.76
N ILE A 87 13.66 -6.40 -1.81
CA ILE A 87 13.52 -6.82 -3.21
C ILE A 87 14.54 -6.11 -4.10
N ASP A 88 15.14 -6.84 -5.03
CA ASP A 88 16.13 -6.32 -5.97
C ASP A 88 17.28 -5.53 -5.31
N GLY A 89 17.65 -5.89 -4.07
CA GLY A 89 18.67 -5.19 -3.28
C GLY A 89 18.17 -3.94 -2.56
N LEU A 90 16.93 -3.52 -2.78
CA LEU A 90 16.31 -2.37 -2.11
C LEU A 90 15.72 -2.76 -0.76
N ARG A 91 15.84 -1.85 0.21
CA ARG A 91 15.12 -1.90 1.49
C ARG A 91 13.92 -0.97 1.41
N ILE A 92 12.73 -1.53 1.52
CA ILE A 92 11.46 -0.81 1.45
C ILE A 92 10.79 -0.85 2.81
N ALA A 93 10.46 0.33 3.37
CA ALA A 93 9.55 0.44 4.51
C ALA A 93 8.11 0.54 3.98
N LEU A 94 7.22 -0.31 4.49
CA LEU A 94 5.80 -0.29 4.19
C LEU A 94 5.02 -0.10 5.51
N LEU A 95 4.23 0.95 5.58
CA LEU A 95 3.38 1.27 6.74
C LEU A 95 2.14 2.04 6.28
N HIS A 96 1.13 2.15 7.14
CA HIS A 96 -0.03 2.97 6.79
C HIS A 96 0.27 4.46 6.96
N GLY A 97 0.96 4.85 8.03
CA GLY A 97 1.38 6.22 8.25
C GLY A 97 0.42 7.07 9.10
N GLY A 98 -0.70 6.50 9.55
CA GLY A 98 -1.60 7.05 10.56
C GLY A 98 -1.65 6.18 11.80
N GLU A 99 -2.10 6.75 12.92
CA GLU A 99 -2.28 6.05 14.19
C GLU A 99 -3.76 5.98 14.54
N PRO A 100 -4.26 4.86 15.14
CA PRO A 100 -5.64 4.79 15.60
C PRO A 100 -5.98 5.92 16.59
N GLY A 101 -6.96 6.76 16.23
CA GLY A 101 -7.36 7.91 17.05
C GLY A 101 -6.36 9.07 17.08
N GLY A 102 -5.30 9.00 16.27
CA GLY A 102 -4.31 10.07 16.11
C GLY A 102 -4.83 11.28 15.33
N PRO A 103 -4.06 12.37 15.27
CA PRO A 103 -4.40 13.54 14.48
C PRO A 103 -4.39 13.20 12.98
N PRO A 104 -5.13 13.96 12.14
CA PRO A 104 -5.02 13.83 10.70
C PRO A 104 -3.61 14.23 10.25
N GLY A 105 -3.03 13.45 9.33
CA GLY A 105 -1.70 13.68 8.78
C GLY A 105 -0.73 12.53 9.04
N PRO A 106 0.49 12.61 8.52
CA PRO A 106 1.51 11.59 8.68
C PRO A 106 1.94 11.44 10.15
N SER A 107 2.14 10.19 10.59
CA SER A 107 2.64 9.90 11.94
C SER A 107 4.08 10.34 12.14
N GLU A 108 4.48 10.57 13.40
CA GLU A 108 5.88 10.85 13.75
C GLU A 108 6.82 9.73 13.31
N LEU A 109 6.35 8.47 13.32
CA LEU A 109 7.12 7.34 12.81
C LEU A 109 7.43 7.50 11.32
N LEU A 110 6.44 7.88 10.51
CA LEU A 110 6.62 8.11 9.07
C LEU A 110 7.64 9.22 8.82
N GLU A 111 7.50 10.36 9.52
CA GLU A 111 8.45 11.48 9.41
C GLU A 111 9.86 11.07 9.81
N SER A 112 10.01 10.28 10.87
CA SER A 112 11.29 9.74 11.32
C SER A 112 11.92 8.81 10.29
N LEU A 113 11.14 7.89 9.70
CA LEU A 113 11.62 6.98 8.66
C LEU A 113 12.12 7.73 7.41
N ILE A 114 11.42 8.80 7.05
CA ILE A 114 11.81 9.66 5.92
C ILE A 114 13.11 10.42 6.23
N SER A 115 13.22 11.00 7.43
CA SER A 115 14.35 11.85 7.82
C SER A 115 15.66 11.07 8.04
N THR A 116 15.57 9.81 8.46
CA THR A 116 16.78 8.99 8.73
C THR A 116 17.43 8.43 7.48
N GLU A 117 16.76 8.46 6.34
CA GLU A 117 17.20 7.88 5.06
C GLU A 117 17.70 6.41 5.18
N CYS A 118 17.16 5.66 6.16
CA CYS A 118 17.54 4.26 6.39
C CYS A 118 16.95 3.28 5.36
N TYR A 119 16.00 3.73 4.54
CA TYR A 119 15.34 2.94 3.51
C TYR A 119 15.57 3.57 2.12
N ASP A 120 15.63 2.71 1.11
CA ASP A 120 15.68 3.17 -0.29
C ASP A 120 14.32 3.67 -0.76
N VAL A 121 13.24 3.05 -0.24
CA VAL A 121 11.86 3.41 -0.52
C VAL A 121 11.04 3.42 0.77
N VAL A 122 10.19 4.41 0.95
CA VAL A 122 9.15 4.46 2.00
C VAL A 122 7.78 4.53 1.31
N ILE A 123 6.92 3.56 1.61
CA ILE A 123 5.56 3.46 1.07
C ILE A 123 4.57 3.63 2.21
N TYR A 124 3.61 4.54 2.02
CA TYR A 124 2.58 4.82 3.02
C TYR A 124 1.23 5.17 2.39
N GLY A 125 0.15 5.12 3.16
CA GLY A 125 -1.23 5.48 2.80
C GLY A 125 -1.77 6.65 3.61
N HIS A 126 -2.94 6.48 4.23
CA HIS A 126 -3.57 7.34 5.25
C HIS A 126 -4.00 8.74 4.78
N VAL A 127 -3.12 9.51 4.16
CA VAL A 127 -3.44 10.89 3.74
C VAL A 127 -4.25 10.94 2.44
N HIS A 128 -4.50 9.80 1.80
CA HIS A 128 -5.32 9.64 0.58
C HIS A 128 -4.81 10.41 -0.66
N GLU A 129 -3.71 11.14 -0.54
CA GLU A 129 -3.19 11.99 -1.61
C GLU A 129 -2.03 11.29 -2.35
N ALA A 130 -2.23 11.04 -3.65
CA ALA A 130 -1.21 10.40 -4.48
C ALA A 130 0.03 11.28 -4.63
N LYS A 131 1.19 10.75 -4.22
CA LYS A 131 2.45 11.50 -4.26
C LYS A 131 3.66 10.57 -4.39
N ALA A 132 4.59 10.94 -5.26
CA ALA A 132 5.89 10.29 -5.35
C ALA A 132 6.98 11.35 -5.46
N TYR A 133 7.95 11.32 -4.55
CA TYR A 133 9.04 12.28 -4.52
C TYR A 133 10.29 11.71 -3.84
N ARG A 134 11.42 12.37 -3.96
CA ARG A 134 12.64 12.03 -3.25
C ARG A 134 12.93 13.03 -2.13
N GLN A 135 13.38 12.48 -0.99
CA GLN A 135 14.02 13.25 0.05
C GLN A 135 15.39 12.62 0.33
N GLY A 136 16.45 13.36 0.06
CA GLY A 136 17.79 12.78 0.03
C GLY A 136 17.86 11.59 -0.95
N ARG A 137 18.30 10.44 -0.47
CA ARG A 137 18.37 9.21 -1.27
C ARG A 137 17.08 8.40 -1.27
N THR A 138 16.16 8.65 -0.33
CA THR A 138 14.93 7.88 -0.15
C THR A 138 13.87 8.30 -1.15
N LEU A 139 13.27 7.33 -1.84
CA LEU A 139 12.06 7.52 -2.66
C LEU A 139 10.83 7.32 -1.77
N ILE A 140 9.94 8.30 -1.75
CA ILE A 140 8.75 8.30 -0.90
C ILE A 140 7.53 8.21 -1.81
N ILE A 141 6.63 7.24 -1.52
CA ILE A 141 5.48 6.94 -2.35
C ILE A 141 4.22 6.84 -1.49
N ASN A 142 3.22 7.65 -1.82
CA ASN A 142 1.83 7.41 -1.45
C ASN A 142 1.06 7.12 -2.75
N PRO A 143 0.39 5.97 -2.88
CA PRO A 143 -0.32 5.61 -4.10
C PRO A 143 -1.62 6.40 -4.29
N GLY A 144 -2.04 7.19 -3.30
CA GLY A 144 -3.39 7.71 -3.18
C GLY A 144 -4.36 6.69 -2.59
N GLU A 145 -5.62 7.00 -2.63
CA GLU A 145 -6.70 6.13 -2.15
C GLU A 145 -7.30 5.31 -3.29
N VAL A 146 -7.55 4.03 -3.06
CA VAL A 146 -8.34 3.21 -3.99
C VAL A 146 -9.82 3.55 -3.89
N CYS A 147 -10.32 3.85 -2.69
CA CYS A 147 -11.75 4.08 -2.45
C CYS A 147 -12.31 5.37 -3.10
N GLY A 148 -11.50 6.40 -3.31
CA GLY A 148 -11.94 7.67 -3.90
C GLY A 148 -12.88 8.50 -3.02
N TYR A 149 -12.97 8.21 -1.72
CA TYR A 149 -13.96 8.85 -0.82
C TYR A 149 -13.59 10.28 -0.40
N LEU A 150 -12.30 10.60 -0.32
CA LEU A 150 -11.86 11.90 0.17
C LEU A 150 -11.39 12.83 -0.94
N THR A 151 -10.69 12.31 -1.94
CA THR A 151 -10.10 13.13 -3.00
C THR A 151 -10.88 13.10 -4.31
N GLU A 152 -11.81 12.15 -4.46
CA GLU A 152 -12.51 11.84 -5.72
C GLU A 152 -11.54 11.48 -6.88
N LYS A 153 -10.30 11.11 -6.54
CA LYS A 153 -9.22 10.76 -7.49
C LYS A 153 -8.62 9.41 -7.15
N PRO A 154 -9.42 8.33 -7.28
CA PRO A 154 -8.94 7.00 -6.92
C PRO A 154 -7.73 6.61 -7.77
N SER A 155 -6.70 6.07 -7.14
CA SER A 155 -5.44 5.74 -7.80
C SER A 155 -4.69 4.59 -7.13
N ILE A 156 -3.71 4.08 -7.87
CA ILE A 156 -2.67 3.15 -7.43
C ILE A 156 -1.34 3.64 -7.96
N ALA A 157 -0.23 3.03 -7.52
CA ALA A 157 1.08 3.30 -8.10
C ALA A 157 1.73 2.03 -8.63
N VAL A 158 2.63 2.19 -9.60
CA VAL A 158 3.52 1.13 -10.10
C VAL A 158 4.95 1.62 -10.00
N LEU A 159 5.77 0.91 -9.24
CA LEU A 159 7.21 1.14 -9.07
C LEU A 159 8.00 0.16 -9.94
N ASN A 160 8.92 0.68 -10.74
CA ASN A 160 9.97 -0.12 -11.35
C ASN A 160 11.21 -0.09 -10.45
N THR A 161 11.52 -1.21 -9.80
CA THR A 161 12.65 -1.30 -8.84
C THR A 161 14.04 -1.14 -9.48
N LYS A 162 14.17 -1.37 -10.81
CA LYS A 162 15.45 -1.24 -11.51
C LYS A 162 15.77 0.21 -11.88
N THR A 163 14.76 0.97 -12.29
CA THR A 163 14.93 2.37 -12.70
C THR A 163 14.55 3.35 -11.60
N MET A 164 13.86 2.88 -10.57
CA MET A 164 13.27 3.68 -9.48
C MET A 164 12.23 4.70 -9.99
N ASP A 165 11.62 4.41 -11.15
CA ASP A 165 10.52 5.20 -11.68
C ASP A 165 9.20 4.79 -11.04
N VAL A 166 8.38 5.77 -10.72
CA VAL A 166 7.03 5.58 -10.16
C VAL A 166 6.01 6.18 -11.12
N LYS A 167 4.99 5.40 -11.43
CA LYS A 167 3.83 5.87 -12.18
C LYS A 167 2.58 5.80 -11.30
N ILE A 168 1.95 6.95 -11.04
CA ILE A 168 0.60 7.01 -10.47
C ILE A 168 -0.41 6.68 -11.57
N VAL A 169 -1.31 5.76 -11.29
CA VAL A 169 -2.30 5.23 -12.26
C VAL A 169 -3.70 5.51 -11.74
N PRO A 170 -4.45 6.44 -12.35
CA PRO A 170 -5.84 6.69 -12.00
C PRO A 170 -6.72 5.46 -12.21
N LEU A 171 -7.80 5.33 -11.42
CA LEU A 171 -8.77 4.21 -11.51
C LEU A 171 -10.08 4.61 -12.23
N GLU A 172 -10.09 5.76 -12.83
CA GLU A 172 -11.25 6.22 -13.64
C GLU A 172 -11.48 5.36 -14.88
#